data_1f3ab73df4d95625b832a21a0c84c18f
#
_entry.id   1f3ab73df4d95625b832a21a0c84c18f
#
_cell.length_a   1.000
_cell.length_b   1.000
_cell.length_c   1.000
_cell.angle_alpha   90.00
_cell.angle_beta   90.00
_cell.angle_gamma   90.00
#
_symmetry.space_group_name_H-M   'P 1'
#
loop_
_entity.id
_entity.type
_entity.pdbx_description
1 polymer ?
#
loop_
_entity_poly.entity_id
_entity_poly.type
_entity_poly.pdbx_seq_one_letter_code
_entity_poly.pdbx_strand_id
1 'polypeptide(L)'
;MSDFEPKASNSEGSATGYRVLARKYRPKDFTDLMVGQEPMVRTLTNAFETGRIAQAYMLTGVRGVGKTTTARILARGLNYKTAEIDKPTIDLKIPGEHCQAIMEGRHVDVIEMDAASHTGIDDIREIIEQVRYRPVSARYKVYIIDEVHMLSTQAFNGLLKTLEEPPEHVKFIFATTEIRKVPITVLSRCQRFDLRRISAGDLVGLFSTISAKEGITAEEEALAMIARAAEGSARDGLSLLDQAIAHGGGIVRAEAVRGMLGLADRARIVDLFDHIVRGDAAAALSEFGSQYEAGANPTVVLTDLADFTHLVTRLKYIPSAAQDPSLSEVERVRGAELADSVSVTTLSRMWQMLLKGIPEAENSSRPAGAAEMVIIRLAHAAHLPSP
;
A
#
# COMPACT_ATOMS: atom_id res chain seq x y z
N MET A 1 65.39 21.05 17.97
CA MET A 1 64.60 22.13 18.53
C MET A 1 63.77 22.72 17.40
N SER A 2 62.58 22.34 17.36
CA SER A 2 61.39 23.07 16.97
C SER A 2 60.24 22.08 16.85
N ASP A 3 59.32 22.21 17.79
CA ASP A 3 58.13 21.41 17.97
C ASP A 3 57.15 21.65 16.80
N PHE A 4 56.65 20.60 16.22
CA PHE A 4 55.51 20.64 15.31
C PHE A 4 54.38 19.80 15.93
N GLU A 5 53.47 20.45 16.66
CA GLU A 5 52.19 19.87 17.04
C GLU A 5 51.25 19.86 15.83
N PRO A 6 50.61 18.75 15.50
CA PRO A 6 49.50 18.76 14.56
C PRO A 6 48.20 19.13 15.26
N LYS A 7 47.62 20.26 14.89
CA LYS A 7 46.25 20.63 15.24
C LYS A 7 45.26 19.57 14.76
N ALA A 8 44.61 18.94 15.70
CA ALA A 8 43.43 18.11 15.48
C ALA A 8 42.28 19.03 14.98
N SER A 9 41.91 18.90 13.71
CA SER A 9 40.68 19.45 13.19
C SER A 9 39.52 18.50 13.53
N ASN A 10 38.73 18.87 14.54
CA ASN A 10 37.43 18.29 14.77
C ASN A 10 36.52 18.55 13.57
N SER A 11 36.37 17.58 12.68
CA SER A 11 35.24 17.52 11.77
C SER A 11 34.19 16.58 12.39
N GLU A 12 33.33 17.16 13.22
CA GLU A 12 32.06 16.52 13.56
C GLU A 12 31.18 16.45 12.30
N GLY A 13 31.45 15.46 11.47
CA GLY A 13 30.55 15.02 10.41
C GLY A 13 29.49 14.13 11.04
N SER A 14 28.31 14.68 11.36
CA SER A 14 27.13 13.88 11.70
C SER A 14 26.82 12.97 10.52
N ALA A 15 27.21 11.70 10.60
CA ALA A 15 26.73 10.64 9.74
C ALA A 15 25.23 10.42 10.06
N THR A 16 24.35 11.25 9.49
CA THR A 16 22.93 10.98 9.42
C THR A 16 22.75 9.83 8.43
N GLY A 17 22.74 8.59 8.97
CA GLY A 17 22.51 7.40 8.18
C GLY A 17 21.22 7.56 7.38
N TYR A 18 21.27 7.28 6.07
CA TYR A 18 20.13 7.26 5.18
C TYR A 18 18.96 6.48 5.79
N ARG A 19 17.81 7.14 5.91
CA ARG A 19 16.55 6.52 6.35
C ARG A 19 15.61 6.39 5.19
N VAL A 20 15.14 5.16 4.93
CA VAL A 20 14.10 4.86 3.92
C VAL A 20 12.89 5.79 4.11
N LEU A 21 12.37 6.38 3.02
CA LEU A 21 11.30 7.38 3.05
C LEU A 21 10.05 6.87 3.78
N ALA A 22 9.67 5.62 3.56
CA ALA A 22 8.53 4.99 4.23
C ALA A 22 8.65 4.97 5.77
N ARG A 23 9.86 5.02 6.30
CA ARG A 23 10.13 5.12 7.74
C ARG A 23 10.28 6.56 8.21
N LYS A 24 10.93 7.42 7.40
CA LYS A 24 11.15 8.84 7.69
C LYS A 24 9.84 9.62 7.72
N TYR A 25 8.95 9.36 6.76
CA TYR A 25 7.66 10.03 6.56
C TYR A 25 6.47 9.21 7.08
N ARG A 26 6.72 8.31 8.02
CA ARG A 26 5.64 7.59 8.69
C ARG A 26 4.76 8.59 9.46
N PRO A 27 3.42 8.59 9.28
CA PRO A 27 2.52 9.47 10.02
C PRO A 27 2.76 9.41 11.54
N LYS A 28 2.73 10.57 12.18
CA LYS A 28 3.03 10.69 13.62
C LYS A 28 1.81 11.09 14.44
N ASP A 29 0.82 11.69 13.82
CA ASP A 29 -0.41 12.14 14.47
C ASP A 29 -1.65 11.94 13.56
N PHE A 30 -2.81 12.30 14.07
CA PHE A 30 -4.06 12.18 13.33
C PHE A 30 -4.16 13.16 12.15
N THR A 31 -3.42 14.28 12.16
CA THR A 31 -3.39 15.23 11.05
C THR A 31 -2.67 14.62 9.85
N ASP A 32 -1.57 13.92 10.10
CA ASP A 32 -0.85 13.17 9.05
C ASP A 32 -1.71 12.03 8.45
N LEU A 33 -2.64 11.46 9.24
CA LEU A 33 -3.56 10.40 8.80
C LEU A 33 -4.76 10.93 8.02
N MET A 34 -4.98 12.25 7.93
CA MET A 34 -6.15 12.83 7.25
C MET A 34 -6.19 12.48 5.76
N VAL A 35 -5.06 12.19 5.13
CA VAL A 35 -5.03 11.79 3.72
C VAL A 35 -5.78 10.46 3.54
N GLY A 36 -7.01 10.56 3.06
CA GLY A 36 -7.89 9.41 2.78
C GLY A 36 -8.58 8.77 3.98
N GLN A 37 -8.33 9.22 5.23
CA GLN A 37 -8.87 8.60 6.46
C GLN A 37 -9.73 9.55 7.32
N GLU A 38 -10.21 10.67 6.77
CA GLU A 38 -10.99 11.70 7.49
C GLU A 38 -12.20 11.14 8.27
N PRO A 39 -12.99 10.17 7.75
CA PRO A 39 -14.15 9.66 8.48
C PRO A 39 -13.78 8.97 9.80
N MET A 40 -12.65 8.24 9.80
CA MET A 40 -12.13 7.60 11.01
C MET A 40 -11.69 8.64 12.04
N VAL A 41 -10.89 9.62 11.61
CA VAL A 41 -10.37 10.68 12.49
C VAL A 41 -11.53 11.45 13.12
N ARG A 42 -12.57 11.81 12.34
CA ARG A 42 -13.76 12.48 12.86
C ARG A 42 -14.49 11.65 13.93
N THR A 43 -14.65 10.35 13.70
CA THR A 43 -15.30 9.45 14.66
C THR A 43 -14.50 9.34 15.95
N LEU A 44 -13.17 9.23 15.87
CA LEU A 44 -12.28 9.19 17.03
C LEU A 44 -12.29 10.53 17.79
N THR A 45 -12.34 11.66 17.08
CA THR A 45 -12.49 12.99 17.68
C THR A 45 -13.71 13.03 18.59
N ASN A 46 -14.87 12.68 18.03
CA ASN A 46 -16.13 12.68 18.78
C ASN A 46 -16.10 11.73 19.98
N ALA A 47 -15.49 10.54 19.82
CA ALA A 47 -15.38 9.56 20.90
C ALA A 47 -14.51 10.07 22.06
N PHE A 48 -13.39 10.73 21.74
CA PHE A 48 -12.47 11.26 22.74
C PHE A 48 -13.04 12.50 23.45
N GLU A 49 -13.71 13.39 22.71
CA GLU A 49 -14.37 14.58 23.29
C GLU A 49 -15.53 14.22 24.21
N THR A 50 -16.30 13.20 23.87
CA THR A 50 -17.45 12.74 24.65
C THR A 50 -17.09 11.72 25.73
N GLY A 51 -15.82 11.29 25.83
CA GLY A 51 -15.36 10.26 26.76
C GLY A 51 -15.87 8.85 26.44
N ARG A 52 -16.48 8.64 25.26
CA ARG A 52 -16.98 7.32 24.81
C ARG A 52 -15.91 6.51 24.11
N ILE A 53 -14.87 6.17 24.84
CA ILE A 53 -13.71 5.44 24.33
C ILE A 53 -13.99 3.94 24.37
N ALA A 54 -13.96 3.29 23.22
CA ALA A 54 -14.15 1.84 23.13
C ALA A 54 -13.05 1.06 23.87
N GLN A 55 -13.37 -0.16 24.30
CA GLN A 55 -12.39 -1.05 24.92
C GLN A 55 -11.56 -1.80 23.88
N ALA A 56 -12.13 -2.04 22.70
CA ALA A 56 -11.45 -2.69 21.59
C ALA A 56 -11.74 -1.98 20.27
N TYR A 57 -10.72 -1.90 19.43
CA TYR A 57 -10.76 -1.33 18.09
C TYR A 57 -10.35 -2.38 17.07
N MET A 58 -10.99 -2.36 15.90
CA MET A 58 -10.64 -3.22 14.76
C MET A 58 -10.31 -2.34 13.56
N LEU A 59 -9.04 -2.29 13.17
CA LEU A 59 -8.56 -1.59 11.99
C LEU A 59 -8.47 -2.57 10.84
N THR A 60 -9.25 -2.35 9.79
CA THR A 60 -9.23 -3.19 8.59
C THR A 60 -8.82 -2.39 7.35
N GLY A 61 -8.24 -3.03 6.38
CA GLY A 61 -7.80 -2.42 5.14
C GLY A 61 -6.65 -3.19 4.49
N VAL A 62 -6.35 -2.88 3.23
CA VAL A 62 -5.28 -3.55 2.50
C VAL A 62 -3.91 -3.34 3.15
N ARG A 63 -2.92 -4.12 2.74
CA ARG A 63 -1.53 -3.95 3.20
C ARG A 63 -1.04 -2.53 2.86
N GLY A 64 -0.25 -1.93 3.74
CA GLY A 64 0.44 -0.67 3.49
C GLY A 64 -0.40 0.62 3.59
N VAL A 65 -1.72 0.54 3.90
CA VAL A 65 -2.58 1.73 4.12
C VAL A 65 -2.37 2.41 5.48
N GLY A 66 -1.52 1.85 6.34
CA GLY A 66 -1.16 2.47 7.62
C GLY A 66 -1.87 1.90 8.85
N LYS A 67 -2.45 0.69 8.83
CA LYS A 67 -3.14 0.07 9.99
C LYS A 67 -2.30 0.10 11.26
N THR A 68 -1.09 -0.46 11.23
CA THR A 68 -0.16 -0.50 12.39
C THR A 68 0.26 0.89 12.83
N THR A 69 0.44 1.82 11.87
CA THR A 69 0.74 3.23 12.18
C THR A 69 -0.44 3.90 12.88
N THR A 70 -1.65 3.70 12.38
CA THR A 70 -2.89 4.19 12.99
C THR A 70 -3.08 3.62 14.40
N ALA A 71 -2.79 2.31 14.60
CA ALA A 71 -2.83 1.68 15.91
C ALA A 71 -1.89 2.38 16.92
N ARG A 72 -0.67 2.68 16.51
CA ARG A 72 0.28 3.42 17.37
C ARG A 72 -0.14 4.85 17.64
N ILE A 73 -0.69 5.56 16.64
CA ILE A 73 -1.21 6.92 16.84
C ILE A 73 -2.41 6.90 17.78
N LEU A 74 -3.29 5.90 17.66
CA LEU A 74 -4.41 5.71 18.58
C LEU A 74 -3.93 5.41 19.99
N ALA A 75 -2.96 4.51 20.18
CA ALA A 75 -2.35 4.23 21.47
C ALA A 75 -1.68 5.47 22.07
N ARG A 76 -1.02 6.29 21.24
CA ARG A 76 -0.45 7.59 21.62
C ARG A 76 -1.54 8.55 22.11
N GLY A 77 -2.66 8.66 21.39
CA GLY A 77 -3.79 9.51 21.79
C GLY A 77 -4.46 9.06 23.09
N LEU A 78 -4.63 7.76 23.30
CA LEU A 78 -5.18 7.16 24.51
C LEU A 78 -4.30 7.44 25.75
N ASN A 79 -2.98 7.36 25.58
CA ASN A 79 -1.99 7.53 26.65
C ASN A 79 -1.31 8.90 26.63
N TYR A 80 -1.94 9.89 25.95
CA TYR A 80 -1.35 11.21 25.85
C TYR A 80 -1.28 11.89 27.23
N LYS A 81 -0.09 12.43 27.54
CA LYS A 81 0.18 13.16 28.77
C LYS A 81 1.26 14.20 28.54
N THR A 82 0.96 15.42 28.95
CA THR A 82 1.88 16.57 29.04
C THR A 82 1.74 17.20 30.41
N ALA A 83 2.48 18.26 30.67
CA ALA A 83 2.30 19.04 31.92
C ALA A 83 0.91 19.68 32.03
N GLU A 84 0.25 19.96 30.90
CA GLU A 84 -1.05 20.65 30.85
C GLU A 84 -2.22 19.71 30.58
N ILE A 85 -2.00 18.61 29.86
CA ILE A 85 -3.04 17.69 29.40
C ILE A 85 -2.75 16.29 29.93
N ASP A 86 -3.64 15.78 30.79
CA ASP A 86 -3.63 14.39 31.25
C ASP A 86 -4.98 13.72 30.98
N LYS A 87 -5.32 13.60 29.68
CA LYS A 87 -6.54 12.91 29.20
C LYS A 87 -6.32 12.40 27.78
N PRO A 88 -7.10 11.39 27.35
CA PRO A 88 -7.11 10.97 25.95
C PRO A 88 -7.45 12.14 25.03
N THR A 89 -6.68 12.33 23.96
CA THR A 89 -6.89 13.41 23.00
C THR A 89 -6.44 13.00 21.60
N ILE A 90 -7.02 13.63 20.59
CA ILE A 90 -6.57 13.55 19.18
C ILE A 90 -5.57 14.66 18.85
N ASP A 91 -5.54 15.75 19.62
CA ASP A 91 -4.56 16.83 19.42
C ASP A 91 -3.21 16.42 20.02
N LEU A 92 -2.33 15.97 19.14
CA LEU A 92 -1.01 15.43 19.47
C LEU A 92 0.13 16.33 18.99
N LYS A 93 -0.13 17.63 18.78
CA LYS A 93 0.85 18.59 18.25
C LYS A 93 2.10 18.71 19.12
N ILE A 94 1.90 18.71 20.43
CA ILE A 94 3.00 18.79 21.39
C ILE A 94 3.43 17.35 21.72
N PRO A 95 4.72 16.99 21.67
CA PRO A 95 5.18 15.68 22.09
C PRO A 95 4.87 15.45 23.59
N GLY A 96 4.05 14.44 23.89
CA GLY A 96 3.77 14.01 25.26
C GLY A 96 4.83 13.04 25.78
N GLU A 97 4.78 12.78 27.09
CA GLU A 97 5.73 11.96 27.85
C GLU A 97 5.95 10.55 27.24
N HIS A 98 4.87 9.90 26.76
CA HIS A 98 4.89 8.55 26.22
C HIS A 98 5.03 8.49 24.68
N CYS A 99 4.91 9.63 24.00
CA CYS A 99 4.71 9.69 22.54
C CYS A 99 5.84 9.01 21.76
N GLN A 100 7.08 9.31 22.09
CA GLN A 100 8.23 8.76 21.35
C GLN A 100 8.35 7.25 21.53
N ALA A 101 8.27 6.76 22.76
CA ALA A 101 8.38 5.33 23.05
C ALA A 101 7.28 4.51 22.39
N ILE A 102 6.03 5.04 22.34
CA ILE A 102 4.90 4.40 21.66
C ILE A 102 5.14 4.34 20.15
N MET A 103 5.53 5.45 19.52
CA MET A 103 5.76 5.49 18.08
C MET A 103 6.94 4.63 17.64
N GLU A 104 7.92 4.42 18.51
CA GLU A 104 9.06 3.52 18.26
C GLU A 104 8.74 2.04 18.59
N GLY A 105 7.57 1.74 19.18
CA GLY A 105 7.16 0.37 19.53
C GLY A 105 7.93 -0.23 20.70
N ARG A 106 8.39 0.61 21.67
CA ARG A 106 9.19 0.19 22.83
C ARG A 106 8.63 0.65 24.18
N HIS A 107 7.36 1.05 24.21
CA HIS A 107 6.71 1.47 25.45
C HIS A 107 6.25 0.28 26.29
N VAL A 108 6.56 0.28 27.59
CA VAL A 108 6.27 -0.84 28.50
C VAL A 108 4.78 -1.17 28.62
N ASP A 109 3.90 -0.16 28.53
CA ASP A 109 2.44 -0.33 28.62
C ASP A 109 1.74 -0.40 27.25
N VAL A 110 2.48 -0.40 26.14
CA VAL A 110 1.95 -0.58 24.79
C VAL A 110 2.65 -1.77 24.14
N ILE A 111 2.03 -2.92 24.24
CA ILE A 111 2.56 -4.19 23.76
C ILE A 111 2.08 -4.40 22.32
N GLU A 112 3.02 -4.55 21.39
CA GLU A 112 2.75 -4.80 20.00
C GLU A 112 3.15 -6.22 19.62
N MET A 113 2.25 -6.97 19.02
CA MET A 113 2.44 -8.33 18.56
C MET A 113 1.96 -8.48 17.13
N ASP A 114 2.74 -9.19 16.31
CA ASP A 114 2.33 -9.62 14.97
C ASP A 114 1.84 -11.08 15.04
N ALA A 115 0.55 -11.27 14.81
CA ALA A 115 -0.05 -12.61 14.87
C ALA A 115 0.45 -13.54 13.74
N ALA A 116 1.07 -13.03 12.68
CA ALA A 116 1.71 -13.88 11.67
C ALA A 116 2.95 -14.60 12.21
N SER A 117 3.64 -13.99 13.19
CA SER A 117 4.81 -14.57 13.86
C SER A 117 4.46 -15.30 15.17
N HIS A 118 3.29 -14.98 15.75
CA HIS A 118 2.82 -15.47 17.04
C HIS A 118 1.39 -15.98 16.93
N THR A 119 1.20 -17.11 16.27
CA THR A 119 -0.14 -17.69 15.98
C THR A 119 -0.70 -18.55 17.11
N GLY A 120 0.14 -18.89 18.08
CA GLY A 120 -0.14 -19.86 19.12
C GLY A 120 -1.10 -19.35 20.21
N ILE A 121 -1.76 -20.30 20.87
CA ILE A 121 -2.60 -19.98 22.03
C ILE A 121 -1.76 -19.53 23.23
N ASP A 122 -0.50 -19.95 23.32
CA ASP A 122 0.35 -19.66 24.47
C ASP A 122 0.76 -18.18 24.48
N ASP A 123 1.04 -17.58 23.33
CA ASP A 123 1.28 -16.15 23.20
C ASP A 123 0.06 -15.31 23.68
N ILE A 124 -1.14 -15.76 23.32
CA ILE A 124 -2.38 -15.09 23.76
C ILE A 124 -2.66 -15.34 25.24
N ARG A 125 -2.34 -16.50 25.79
CA ARG A 125 -2.44 -16.76 27.25
C ARG A 125 -1.55 -15.82 28.04
N GLU A 126 -0.33 -15.58 27.59
CA GLU A 126 0.55 -14.61 28.23
C GLU A 126 -0.08 -13.22 28.25
N ILE A 127 -0.65 -12.77 27.14
CA ILE A 127 -1.40 -11.49 27.07
C ILE A 127 -2.55 -11.50 28.09
N ILE A 128 -3.37 -12.54 28.13
CA ILE A 128 -4.53 -12.65 29.03
C ILE A 128 -4.10 -12.61 30.51
N GLU A 129 -2.99 -13.20 30.84
CA GLU A 129 -2.42 -13.15 32.22
C GLU A 129 -1.95 -11.72 32.54
N GLN A 130 -1.29 -11.06 31.60
CA GLN A 130 -0.78 -9.71 31.76
C GLN A 130 -1.86 -8.62 31.81
N VAL A 131 -3.05 -8.87 31.23
CA VAL A 131 -4.21 -7.98 31.25
C VAL A 131 -4.64 -7.63 32.68
N ARG A 132 -4.46 -8.53 33.62
CA ARG A 132 -4.84 -8.34 35.04
C ARG A 132 -4.01 -7.25 35.75
N TYR A 133 -2.84 -6.97 35.26
CA TYR A 133 -1.93 -6.01 35.88
C TYR A 133 -2.15 -4.60 35.33
N ARG A 134 -2.17 -3.62 36.23
CA ARG A 134 -2.29 -2.22 35.86
C ARG A 134 -1.09 -1.74 35.04
N PRO A 135 -1.24 -0.66 34.23
CA PRO A 135 -0.12 -0.02 33.57
C PRO A 135 0.97 0.43 34.58
N VAL A 136 2.22 0.42 34.14
CA VAL A 136 3.37 0.84 34.94
C VAL A 136 3.48 2.36 34.98
N SER A 137 3.29 3.03 33.84
CA SER A 137 3.51 4.47 33.69
C SER A 137 2.41 5.19 32.91
N ALA A 138 1.76 4.51 31.96
CA ALA A 138 0.72 5.10 31.15
C ALA A 138 -0.68 5.00 31.79
N ARG A 139 -1.68 5.64 31.19
CA ARG A 139 -3.09 5.59 31.62
C ARG A 139 -3.73 4.23 31.31
N TYR A 140 -3.45 3.72 30.11
CA TYR A 140 -3.96 2.44 29.64
C TYR A 140 -2.84 1.50 29.27
N LYS A 141 -3.04 0.22 29.56
CA LYS A 141 -2.28 -0.87 28.99
C LYS A 141 -2.89 -1.22 27.65
N VAL A 142 -2.16 -0.98 26.55
CA VAL A 142 -2.66 -1.12 25.20
C VAL A 142 -2.01 -2.32 24.53
N TYR A 143 -2.83 -3.22 23.98
CA TYR A 143 -2.37 -4.36 23.21
C TYR A 143 -2.69 -4.12 21.73
N ILE A 144 -1.66 -4.01 20.90
CA ILE A 144 -1.75 -3.90 19.45
C ILE A 144 -1.46 -5.28 18.87
N ILE A 145 -2.45 -5.90 18.23
CA ILE A 145 -2.30 -7.20 17.59
C ILE A 145 -2.49 -7.02 16.09
N ASP A 146 -1.38 -7.05 15.36
CA ASP A 146 -1.36 -6.93 13.90
C ASP A 146 -1.64 -8.28 13.25
N GLU A 147 -2.24 -8.26 12.05
CA GLU A 147 -2.69 -9.41 11.26
C GLU A 147 -3.48 -10.43 12.11
N VAL A 148 -4.37 -9.93 12.96
CA VAL A 148 -5.12 -10.72 13.96
C VAL A 148 -5.86 -11.92 13.36
N HIS A 149 -6.19 -11.91 12.06
CA HIS A 149 -6.82 -13.02 11.35
C HIS A 149 -5.94 -14.30 11.28
N MET A 150 -4.64 -14.17 11.58
CA MET A 150 -3.70 -15.29 11.63
C MET A 150 -3.76 -16.07 12.96
N LEU A 151 -4.47 -15.55 13.98
CA LEU A 151 -4.66 -16.24 15.23
C LEU A 151 -5.50 -17.52 15.04
N SER A 152 -5.14 -18.56 15.80
CA SER A 152 -5.91 -19.78 15.85
C SER A 152 -7.31 -19.55 16.47
N THR A 153 -8.27 -20.41 16.17
CA THR A 153 -9.61 -20.38 16.79
C THR A 153 -9.53 -20.45 18.30
N GLN A 154 -8.59 -21.22 18.85
CA GLN A 154 -8.40 -21.33 20.29
C GLN A 154 -7.87 -20.02 20.90
N ALA A 155 -6.99 -19.32 20.21
CA ALA A 155 -6.48 -18.01 20.62
C ALA A 155 -7.60 -16.96 20.63
N PHE A 156 -8.44 -16.91 19.60
CA PHE A 156 -9.63 -16.07 19.61
C PHE A 156 -10.58 -16.36 20.77
N ASN A 157 -10.87 -17.64 21.03
CA ASN A 157 -11.73 -18.03 22.14
C ASN A 157 -11.15 -17.62 23.49
N GLY A 158 -9.82 -17.66 23.65
CA GLY A 158 -9.15 -17.16 24.84
C GLY A 158 -9.36 -15.67 25.07
N LEU A 159 -9.34 -14.86 24.00
CA LEU A 159 -9.55 -13.42 24.07
C LEU A 159 -11.01 -13.02 24.36
N LEU A 160 -11.99 -13.85 23.98
CA LEU A 160 -13.42 -13.48 24.07
C LEU A 160 -13.84 -13.08 25.48
N LYS A 161 -13.44 -13.84 26.52
CA LYS A 161 -13.78 -13.51 27.90
C LYS A 161 -13.26 -12.14 28.32
N THR A 162 -12.04 -11.82 27.92
CA THR A 162 -11.41 -10.50 28.19
C THR A 162 -12.08 -9.37 27.41
N LEU A 163 -12.58 -9.65 26.19
CA LEU A 163 -13.31 -8.68 25.38
C LEU A 163 -14.76 -8.48 25.86
N GLU A 164 -15.35 -9.45 26.56
CA GLU A 164 -16.67 -9.34 27.17
C GLU A 164 -16.66 -8.51 28.45
N GLU A 165 -15.65 -8.73 29.29
CA GLU A 165 -15.46 -8.04 30.56
C GLU A 165 -14.04 -7.45 30.66
N PRO A 166 -13.71 -6.46 29.80
CA PRO A 166 -12.36 -5.90 29.79
C PRO A 166 -12.12 -5.04 31.04
N PRO A 167 -10.95 -5.16 31.70
CA PRO A 167 -10.57 -4.22 32.73
C PRO A 167 -10.54 -2.79 32.21
N GLU A 168 -10.98 -1.82 33.00
CA GLU A 168 -11.07 -0.41 32.59
C GLU A 168 -9.74 0.16 32.07
N HIS A 169 -8.62 -0.32 32.61
CA HIS A 169 -7.27 0.14 32.27
C HIS A 169 -6.69 -0.54 31.03
N VAL A 170 -7.43 -1.42 30.35
CA VAL A 170 -6.95 -2.18 29.17
C VAL A 170 -7.65 -1.72 27.90
N LYS A 171 -6.89 -1.60 26.82
CA LYS A 171 -7.40 -1.31 25.48
C LYS A 171 -6.79 -2.29 24.49
N PHE A 172 -7.60 -2.81 23.57
CA PHE A 172 -7.15 -3.64 22.47
C PHE A 172 -7.26 -2.86 21.16
N ILE A 173 -6.24 -3.01 20.30
CA ILE A 173 -6.26 -2.47 18.94
C ILE A 173 -5.85 -3.61 18.02
N PHE A 174 -6.81 -4.16 17.32
CA PHE A 174 -6.60 -5.23 16.33
C PHE A 174 -6.42 -4.62 14.95
N ALA A 175 -5.52 -5.17 14.15
CA ALA A 175 -5.37 -4.83 12.75
C ALA A 175 -5.46 -6.09 11.88
N THR A 176 -6.10 -5.98 10.71
CA THR A 176 -6.25 -7.11 9.79
C THR A 176 -6.34 -6.65 8.34
N THR A 177 -5.79 -7.45 7.44
CA THR A 177 -6.04 -7.36 5.99
C THR A 177 -7.27 -8.16 5.57
N GLU A 178 -7.69 -9.16 6.38
CA GLU A 178 -8.75 -10.11 6.03
C GLU A 178 -9.84 -10.17 7.11
N ILE A 179 -10.71 -9.14 7.13
CA ILE A 179 -11.78 -9.03 8.13
C ILE A 179 -12.73 -10.24 8.15
N ARG A 180 -12.93 -10.90 7.00
CA ARG A 180 -13.82 -12.06 6.87
C ARG A 180 -13.32 -13.29 7.62
N LYS A 181 -12.04 -13.37 7.93
CA LYS A 181 -11.45 -14.46 8.71
C LYS A 181 -11.56 -14.23 10.23
N VAL A 182 -11.91 -13.01 10.66
CA VAL A 182 -12.09 -12.70 12.08
C VAL A 182 -13.47 -13.12 12.53
N PRO A 183 -13.61 -13.88 13.64
CA PRO A 183 -14.91 -14.31 14.16
C PRO A 183 -15.86 -13.16 14.46
N ILE A 184 -17.12 -13.29 14.10
CA ILE A 184 -18.15 -12.28 14.34
C ILE A 184 -18.30 -11.94 15.83
N THR A 185 -18.05 -12.91 16.70
CA THR A 185 -18.06 -12.74 18.17
C THR A 185 -17.01 -11.75 18.66
N VAL A 186 -15.86 -11.65 17.98
CA VAL A 186 -14.83 -10.64 18.25
C VAL A 186 -15.23 -9.30 17.63
N LEU A 187 -15.67 -9.30 16.37
CA LEU A 187 -16.07 -8.10 15.65
C LEU A 187 -17.19 -7.33 16.37
N SER A 188 -18.17 -8.03 16.94
CA SER A 188 -19.30 -7.40 17.65
C SER A 188 -18.90 -6.65 18.92
N ARG A 189 -17.69 -6.87 19.43
CA ARG A 189 -17.14 -6.25 20.64
C ARG A 189 -16.12 -5.16 20.33
N CYS A 190 -15.83 -4.92 19.04
CA CYS A 190 -14.86 -3.94 18.59
C CYS A 190 -15.52 -2.77 17.88
N GLN A 191 -15.02 -1.57 18.12
CA GLN A 191 -15.31 -0.44 17.24
C GLN A 191 -14.47 -0.60 15.96
N ARG A 192 -15.16 -0.77 14.83
CA ARG A 192 -14.52 -1.04 13.54
C ARG A 192 -14.22 0.25 12.79
N PHE A 193 -13.02 0.29 12.17
CA PHE A 193 -12.60 1.31 11.22
C PHE A 193 -12.03 0.66 9.96
N ASP A 194 -12.64 0.98 8.84
CA ASP A 194 -12.20 0.51 7.52
C ASP A 194 -11.29 1.57 6.90
N LEU A 195 -9.98 1.35 6.94
CA LEU A 195 -9.00 2.22 6.31
C LEU A 195 -9.07 2.03 4.79
N ARG A 196 -9.24 3.14 4.08
CA ARG A 196 -9.42 3.14 2.63
C ARG A 196 -8.08 3.13 1.91
N ARG A 197 -8.06 2.60 0.71
CA ARG A 197 -6.97 2.84 -0.23
C ARG A 197 -6.86 4.34 -0.48
N ILE A 198 -5.62 4.83 -0.50
CA ILE A 198 -5.36 6.24 -0.84
C ILE A 198 -5.52 6.37 -2.35
N SER A 199 -6.20 7.42 -2.80
CA SER A 199 -6.36 7.64 -4.25
C SER A 199 -5.02 7.90 -4.93
N ALA A 200 -4.92 7.60 -6.22
CA ALA A 200 -3.69 7.87 -6.97
C ALA A 200 -3.33 9.37 -6.93
N GLY A 201 -4.32 10.26 -7.02
CA GLY A 201 -4.10 11.72 -6.92
C GLY A 201 -3.53 12.13 -5.55
N ASP A 202 -4.08 11.59 -4.46
CA ASP A 202 -3.57 11.88 -3.11
C ASP A 202 -2.14 11.33 -2.91
N LEU A 203 -1.83 10.16 -3.49
CA LEU A 203 -0.48 9.61 -3.47
C LEU A 203 0.51 10.47 -4.25
N VAL A 204 0.13 10.97 -5.45
CA VAL A 204 0.97 11.90 -6.22
C VAL A 204 1.24 13.16 -5.42
N GLY A 205 0.21 13.75 -4.79
CA GLY A 205 0.36 14.92 -3.91
C GLY A 205 1.30 14.66 -2.74
N LEU A 206 1.17 13.49 -2.10
CA LEU A 206 2.06 13.06 -1.01
C LEU A 206 3.52 12.92 -1.51
N PHE A 207 3.74 12.24 -2.63
CA PHE A 207 5.09 12.01 -3.17
C PHE A 207 5.73 13.31 -3.65
N SER A 208 4.96 14.21 -4.28
CA SER A 208 5.42 15.54 -4.67
C SER A 208 5.88 16.35 -3.45
N THR A 209 5.08 16.36 -2.39
CA THR A 209 5.41 17.04 -1.13
C THR A 209 6.69 16.50 -0.50
N ILE A 210 6.85 15.17 -0.50
CA ILE A 210 8.03 14.50 0.06
C ILE A 210 9.26 14.76 -0.80
N SER A 211 9.14 14.65 -2.12
CA SER A 211 10.25 14.96 -3.05
C SER A 211 10.75 16.38 -2.86
N ALA A 212 9.84 17.36 -2.73
CA ALA A 212 10.20 18.75 -2.46
C ALA A 212 10.93 18.90 -1.11
N LYS A 213 10.49 18.23 -0.05
CA LYS A 213 11.16 18.23 1.27
C LYS A 213 12.55 17.59 1.23
N GLU A 214 12.78 16.61 0.38
CA GLU A 214 14.07 15.97 0.18
C GLU A 214 14.96 16.70 -0.83
N GLY A 215 14.48 17.79 -1.45
CA GLY A 215 15.21 18.54 -2.48
C GLY A 215 15.37 17.76 -3.79
N ILE A 216 14.45 16.83 -4.09
CA ILE A 216 14.49 15.97 -5.24
C ILE A 216 13.57 16.49 -6.32
N THR A 217 14.07 16.57 -7.54
CA THR A 217 13.26 16.90 -8.73
C THR A 217 12.57 15.62 -9.22
N ALA A 218 11.25 15.65 -9.34
CA ALA A 218 10.47 14.53 -9.83
C ALA A 218 9.49 14.97 -10.92
N GLU A 219 9.42 14.22 -12.00
CA GLU A 219 8.42 14.42 -13.05
C GLU A 219 7.05 13.95 -12.57
N GLU A 220 5.99 14.68 -12.88
CA GLU A 220 4.63 14.35 -12.48
C GLU A 220 4.19 12.98 -13.01
N GLU A 221 4.55 12.67 -14.28
CA GLU A 221 4.29 11.37 -14.89
C GLU A 221 4.99 10.23 -14.11
N ALA A 222 6.23 10.44 -13.66
CA ALA A 222 6.96 9.48 -12.86
C ALA A 222 6.24 9.20 -11.53
N LEU A 223 5.80 10.25 -10.83
CA LEU A 223 5.06 10.14 -9.58
C LEU A 223 3.70 9.45 -9.79
N ALA A 224 3.02 9.72 -10.91
CA ALA A 224 1.76 9.07 -11.26
C ALA A 224 1.94 7.56 -11.53
N MET A 225 3.03 7.15 -12.19
CA MET A 225 3.36 5.72 -12.38
C MET A 225 3.64 5.02 -11.05
N ILE A 226 4.41 5.65 -10.16
CA ILE A 226 4.68 5.11 -8.81
C ILE A 226 3.37 4.99 -8.01
N ALA A 227 2.50 6.01 -8.06
CA ALA A 227 1.21 6.00 -7.37
C ALA A 227 0.28 4.89 -7.87
N ARG A 228 0.27 4.62 -9.19
CA ARG A 228 -0.48 3.50 -9.77
C ARG A 228 0.08 2.16 -9.30
N ALA A 229 1.40 1.96 -9.37
CA ALA A 229 2.06 0.74 -8.94
C ALA A 229 1.90 0.47 -7.43
N ALA A 230 1.71 1.51 -6.64
CA ALA A 230 1.48 1.43 -5.20
C ALA A 230 0.07 0.94 -4.82
N GLU A 231 -0.88 0.90 -5.74
CA GLU A 231 -2.26 0.41 -5.55
C GLU A 231 -2.98 0.95 -4.30
N GLY A 232 -2.73 2.21 -3.95
CA GLY A 232 -3.31 2.86 -2.78
C GLY A 232 -2.58 2.62 -1.46
N SER A 233 -1.39 2.01 -1.50
CA SER A 233 -0.50 1.80 -0.36
C SER A 233 0.56 2.91 -0.30
N ALA A 234 0.48 3.78 0.71
CA ALA A 234 1.51 4.81 0.91
C ALA A 234 2.89 4.20 1.20
N ARG A 235 2.94 3.09 1.94
CA ARG A 235 4.21 2.41 2.28
C ARG A 235 4.92 1.88 1.05
N ASP A 236 4.18 1.18 0.18
CA ASP A 236 4.76 0.58 -1.01
C ASP A 236 5.16 1.66 -2.01
N GLY A 237 4.32 2.70 -2.17
CA GLY A 237 4.64 3.84 -3.02
C GLY A 237 5.88 4.62 -2.56
N LEU A 238 6.05 4.86 -1.27
CA LEU A 238 7.27 5.49 -0.73
C LEU A 238 8.50 4.60 -0.90
N SER A 239 8.35 3.29 -0.84
CA SER A 239 9.45 2.36 -1.12
C SER A 239 9.84 2.37 -2.60
N LEU A 240 8.86 2.46 -3.51
CA LEU A 240 9.10 2.62 -4.94
C LEU A 240 9.73 3.97 -5.26
N LEU A 241 9.30 5.04 -4.59
CA LEU A 241 9.90 6.37 -4.73
C LEU A 241 11.38 6.38 -4.29
N ASP A 242 11.70 5.73 -3.18
CA ASP A 242 13.09 5.56 -2.73
C ASP A 242 13.95 4.85 -3.78
N GLN A 243 13.44 3.77 -4.37
CA GLN A 243 14.13 3.04 -5.42
C GLN A 243 14.32 3.92 -6.66
N ALA A 244 13.29 4.68 -7.05
CA ALA A 244 13.37 5.60 -8.20
C ALA A 244 14.40 6.70 -8.00
N ILE A 245 14.49 7.26 -6.79
CA ILE A 245 15.51 8.25 -6.42
C ILE A 245 16.92 7.67 -6.53
N ALA A 246 17.11 6.47 -5.98
CA ALA A 246 18.40 5.79 -6.02
C ALA A 246 18.80 5.44 -7.47
N HIS A 247 17.85 4.96 -8.28
CA HIS A 247 18.09 4.60 -9.69
C HIS A 247 18.38 5.83 -10.57
N GLY A 248 17.68 6.95 -10.33
CA GLY A 248 17.80 8.19 -11.10
C GLY A 248 18.89 9.16 -10.63
N GLY A 249 19.72 8.78 -9.65
CA GLY A 249 20.79 9.65 -9.13
C GLY A 249 20.29 10.97 -8.53
N GLY A 250 19.11 10.96 -7.90
CA GLY A 250 18.50 12.13 -7.27
C GLY A 250 17.49 12.89 -8.14
N ILE A 251 17.20 12.39 -9.34
CA ILE A 251 16.14 12.91 -10.23
C ILE A 251 15.21 11.76 -10.57
N VAL A 252 13.91 11.93 -10.33
CA VAL A 252 12.90 10.92 -10.64
C VAL A 252 12.27 11.22 -11.99
N ARG A 253 12.74 10.52 -13.04
CA ARG A 253 12.27 10.66 -14.43
C ARG A 253 11.31 9.52 -14.79
N ALA A 254 10.32 9.82 -15.63
CA ALA A 254 9.35 8.85 -16.11
C ALA A 254 9.99 7.63 -16.79
N GLU A 255 11.01 7.86 -17.64
CA GLU A 255 11.74 6.80 -18.33
C GLU A 255 12.46 5.85 -17.34
N ALA A 256 13.14 6.40 -16.33
CA ALA A 256 13.83 5.64 -15.31
C ALA A 256 12.86 4.80 -14.46
N VAL A 257 11.72 5.39 -14.08
CA VAL A 257 10.65 4.71 -13.34
C VAL A 257 10.04 3.58 -14.17
N ARG A 258 9.81 3.80 -15.47
CA ARG A 258 9.29 2.79 -16.39
C ARG A 258 10.23 1.58 -16.47
N GLY A 259 11.53 1.83 -16.60
CA GLY A 259 12.53 0.76 -16.57
C GLY A 259 12.61 0.04 -15.22
N MET A 260 12.59 0.78 -14.13
CA MET A 260 12.62 0.25 -12.76
C MET A 260 11.42 -0.65 -12.44
N LEU A 261 10.21 -0.27 -12.89
CA LEU A 261 8.99 -1.04 -12.68
C LEU A 261 8.85 -2.22 -13.66
N GLY A 262 9.79 -2.36 -14.60
CA GLY A 262 9.74 -3.41 -15.64
C GLY A 262 8.55 -3.26 -16.59
N LEU A 263 8.01 -2.04 -16.72
CA LEU A 263 6.90 -1.77 -17.61
C LEU A 263 7.40 -1.83 -19.07
N ALA A 264 6.74 -2.63 -19.90
CA ALA A 264 6.96 -2.62 -21.35
C ALA A 264 6.66 -1.21 -21.91
N ASP A 265 7.29 -0.89 -23.05
CA ASP A 265 7.00 0.37 -23.74
C ASP A 265 5.50 0.46 -24.06
N ARG A 266 4.83 1.47 -23.49
CA ARG A 266 3.37 1.61 -23.62
C ARG A 266 2.91 1.77 -25.07
N ALA A 267 3.71 2.42 -25.91
CA ALA A 267 3.42 2.52 -27.34
C ALA A 267 3.42 1.14 -28.02
N ARG A 268 4.37 0.30 -27.65
CA ARG A 268 4.50 -1.06 -28.20
C ARG A 268 3.39 -2.01 -27.72
N ILE A 269 2.89 -1.82 -26.51
CA ILE A 269 1.71 -2.55 -26.00
C ILE A 269 0.47 -2.14 -26.79
N VAL A 270 0.31 -0.86 -27.11
CA VAL A 270 -0.79 -0.36 -27.96
C VAL A 270 -0.70 -0.95 -29.37
N ASP A 271 0.51 -1.04 -29.96
CA ASP A 271 0.72 -1.66 -31.27
C ASP A 271 0.39 -3.16 -31.24
N LEU A 272 0.86 -3.87 -30.22
CA LEU A 272 0.55 -5.28 -30.01
C LEU A 272 -0.96 -5.52 -29.89
N PHE A 273 -1.65 -4.68 -29.11
CA PHE A 273 -3.10 -4.75 -28.97
C PHE A 273 -3.82 -4.52 -30.31
N ASP A 274 -3.39 -3.53 -31.09
CA ASP A 274 -3.96 -3.21 -32.39
C ASP A 274 -3.82 -4.38 -33.39
N HIS A 275 -2.64 -5.01 -33.45
CA HIS A 275 -2.44 -6.23 -34.25
C HIS A 275 -3.37 -7.37 -33.81
N ILE A 276 -3.52 -7.57 -32.50
CA ILE A 276 -4.40 -8.61 -31.95
C ILE A 276 -5.86 -8.38 -32.33
N VAL A 277 -6.39 -7.16 -32.15
CA VAL A 277 -7.80 -6.88 -32.44
C VAL A 277 -8.11 -6.88 -33.94
N ARG A 278 -7.11 -6.67 -34.79
CA ARG A 278 -7.20 -6.86 -36.23
C ARG A 278 -7.10 -8.33 -36.65
N GLY A 279 -6.76 -9.24 -35.72
CA GLY A 279 -6.53 -10.67 -36.00
C GLY A 279 -5.25 -10.96 -36.75
N ASP A 280 -4.34 -10.00 -36.83
CA ASP A 280 -3.03 -10.20 -37.46
C ASP A 280 -2.07 -10.88 -36.47
N ALA A 281 -2.21 -12.19 -36.35
CA ALA A 281 -1.39 -13.00 -35.47
C ALA A 281 0.11 -12.94 -35.84
N ALA A 282 0.45 -12.79 -37.12
CA ALA A 282 1.84 -12.73 -37.57
C ALA A 282 2.51 -11.44 -37.11
N ALA A 283 1.85 -10.28 -37.31
CA ALA A 283 2.33 -9.00 -36.84
C ALA A 283 2.39 -8.93 -35.30
N ALA A 284 1.38 -9.48 -34.61
CA ALA A 284 1.35 -9.55 -33.15
C ALA A 284 2.52 -10.36 -32.58
N LEU A 285 2.84 -11.51 -33.16
CA LEU A 285 3.99 -12.33 -32.78
C LEU A 285 5.33 -11.65 -33.07
N SER A 286 5.43 -10.98 -34.22
CA SER A 286 6.64 -10.21 -34.58
C SER A 286 6.88 -9.07 -33.58
N GLU A 287 5.84 -8.33 -33.20
CA GLU A 287 5.92 -7.24 -32.21
C GLU A 287 6.30 -7.79 -30.83
N PHE A 288 5.67 -8.87 -30.38
CA PHE A 288 6.01 -9.53 -29.12
C PHE A 288 7.44 -10.05 -29.11
N GLY A 289 7.89 -10.72 -30.21
CA GLY A 289 9.26 -11.22 -30.35
C GLY A 289 10.29 -10.11 -30.25
N SER A 290 10.03 -8.97 -30.90
CA SER A 290 10.90 -7.78 -30.82
C SER A 290 10.97 -7.19 -29.42
N GLN A 291 9.85 -7.18 -28.66
CA GLN A 291 9.86 -6.77 -27.24
C GLN A 291 10.66 -7.74 -26.38
N TYR A 292 10.50 -9.05 -26.60
CA TYR A 292 11.23 -10.09 -25.88
C TYR A 292 12.74 -10.02 -26.14
N GLU A 293 13.17 -9.84 -27.39
CA GLU A 293 14.59 -9.64 -27.77
C GLU A 293 15.18 -8.37 -27.14
N ALA A 294 14.37 -7.33 -26.97
CA ALA A 294 14.75 -6.10 -26.26
C ALA A 294 14.80 -6.28 -24.71
N GLY A 295 14.49 -7.49 -24.19
CA GLY A 295 14.60 -7.82 -22.78
C GLY A 295 13.29 -7.73 -22.00
N ALA A 296 12.13 -7.53 -22.65
CA ALA A 296 10.86 -7.50 -21.96
C ALA A 296 10.51 -8.89 -21.39
N ASN A 297 9.98 -8.91 -20.17
CA ASN A 297 9.50 -10.15 -19.56
C ASN A 297 8.14 -10.54 -20.18
N PRO A 298 7.98 -11.78 -20.69
CA PRO A 298 6.74 -12.23 -21.34
C PRO A 298 5.48 -12.05 -20.51
N THR A 299 5.57 -12.33 -19.21
CA THR A 299 4.44 -12.18 -18.29
C THR A 299 4.06 -10.71 -18.07
N VAL A 300 5.06 -9.83 -18.01
CA VAL A 300 4.84 -8.37 -17.89
C VAL A 300 4.14 -7.85 -19.14
N VAL A 301 4.57 -8.27 -20.33
CA VAL A 301 3.90 -7.90 -21.59
C VAL A 301 2.42 -8.31 -21.60
N LEU A 302 2.10 -9.55 -21.16
CA LEU A 302 0.71 -10.00 -21.06
C LEU A 302 -0.09 -9.21 -20.00
N THR A 303 0.54 -8.85 -18.89
CA THR A 303 -0.09 -8.05 -17.83
C THR A 303 -0.38 -6.63 -18.32
N ASP A 304 0.58 -5.99 -18.98
CA ASP A 304 0.38 -4.67 -19.58
C ASP A 304 -0.69 -4.69 -20.69
N LEU A 305 -0.76 -5.77 -21.46
CA LEU A 305 -1.81 -5.98 -22.45
C LEU A 305 -3.20 -6.12 -21.80
N ALA A 306 -3.27 -6.79 -20.64
CA ALA A 306 -4.51 -6.88 -19.86
C ALA A 306 -4.91 -5.50 -19.30
N ASP A 307 -3.96 -4.75 -18.74
CA ASP A 307 -4.20 -3.39 -18.25
C ASP A 307 -4.69 -2.46 -19.36
N PHE A 308 -4.09 -2.55 -20.55
CA PHE A 308 -4.55 -1.76 -21.70
C PHE A 308 -5.93 -2.21 -22.19
N THR A 309 -6.23 -3.52 -22.21
CA THR A 309 -7.59 -4.03 -22.51
C THR A 309 -8.62 -3.46 -21.53
N HIS A 310 -8.30 -3.41 -20.25
CA HIS A 310 -9.15 -2.81 -19.22
C HIS A 310 -9.31 -1.29 -19.44
N LEU A 311 -8.23 -0.57 -19.76
CA LEU A 311 -8.28 0.86 -20.07
C LEU A 311 -9.21 1.14 -21.24
N VAL A 312 -9.04 0.44 -22.37
CA VAL A 312 -9.90 0.58 -23.57
C VAL A 312 -11.36 0.30 -23.22
N THR A 313 -11.63 -0.72 -22.39
CA THR A 313 -12.98 -1.03 -21.93
C THR A 313 -13.55 0.11 -21.08
N ARG A 314 -12.77 0.68 -20.15
CA ARG A 314 -13.18 1.82 -19.34
C ARG A 314 -13.47 3.06 -20.18
N LEU A 315 -12.62 3.38 -21.16
CA LEU A 315 -12.79 4.52 -22.04
C LEU A 315 -14.10 4.44 -22.84
N LYS A 316 -14.52 3.23 -23.20
CA LYS A 316 -15.79 2.99 -23.89
C LYS A 316 -17.02 3.41 -23.07
N TYR A 317 -16.97 3.26 -21.75
CA TYR A 317 -18.07 3.61 -20.84
C TYR A 317 -17.87 4.95 -20.13
N ILE A 318 -16.63 5.34 -19.92
CA ILE A 318 -16.25 6.54 -19.16
C ILE A 318 -15.17 7.29 -19.96
N PRO A 319 -15.57 8.07 -21.00
CA PRO A 319 -14.61 8.80 -21.84
C PRO A 319 -13.71 9.77 -21.06
N SER A 320 -14.21 10.31 -19.93
CA SER A 320 -13.41 11.18 -19.05
C SER A 320 -12.21 10.48 -18.39
N ALA A 321 -12.18 9.14 -18.41
CA ALA A 321 -11.01 8.39 -17.94
C ALA A 321 -9.74 8.64 -18.78
N ALA A 322 -9.88 9.18 -19.99
CA ALA A 322 -8.75 9.65 -20.81
C ALA A 322 -8.02 10.86 -20.22
N GLN A 323 -8.60 11.55 -19.22
CA GLN A 323 -7.99 12.70 -18.54
C GLN A 323 -7.08 12.28 -17.36
N ASP A 324 -6.93 10.99 -17.13
CA ASP A 324 -6.05 10.47 -16.07
C ASP A 324 -4.58 10.86 -16.37
N PRO A 325 -3.91 11.65 -15.51
CA PRO A 325 -2.55 12.12 -15.74
C PRO A 325 -1.52 10.99 -15.74
N SER A 326 -1.88 9.80 -15.27
CA SER A 326 -1.00 8.61 -15.29
C SER A 326 -0.95 7.91 -16.65
N LEU A 327 -1.81 8.29 -17.62
CA LEU A 327 -1.80 7.75 -18.98
C LEU A 327 -0.77 8.49 -19.84
N SER A 328 0.00 7.72 -20.62
CA SER A 328 0.82 8.28 -21.68
C SER A 328 -0.07 8.89 -22.78
N GLU A 329 0.48 9.81 -23.56
CA GLU A 329 -0.26 10.42 -24.67
C GLU A 329 -0.77 9.36 -25.69
N VAL A 330 0.06 8.36 -25.96
CA VAL A 330 -0.28 7.25 -26.85
C VAL A 330 -1.46 6.44 -26.32
N GLU A 331 -1.45 6.07 -25.04
CA GLU A 331 -2.58 5.37 -24.39
C GLU A 331 -3.87 6.20 -24.42
N ARG A 332 -3.76 7.50 -24.20
CA ARG A 332 -4.90 8.42 -24.18
C ARG A 332 -5.54 8.56 -25.55
N VAL A 333 -4.74 8.84 -26.60
CA VAL A 333 -5.25 9.09 -27.95
C VAL A 333 -5.69 7.79 -28.61
N ARG A 334 -4.78 6.83 -28.75
CA ARG A 334 -5.09 5.55 -29.43
C ARG A 334 -6.03 4.68 -28.62
N GLY A 335 -5.96 4.74 -27.27
CA GLY A 335 -6.93 4.05 -26.41
C GLY A 335 -8.37 4.51 -26.64
N ALA A 336 -8.59 5.82 -26.86
CA ALA A 336 -9.91 6.36 -27.20
C ALA A 336 -10.38 5.89 -28.59
N GLU A 337 -9.52 5.94 -29.61
CA GLU A 337 -9.82 5.45 -30.96
C GLU A 337 -10.17 3.94 -30.96
N LEU A 338 -9.41 3.14 -30.22
CA LEU A 338 -9.65 1.70 -30.08
C LEU A 338 -10.93 1.42 -29.28
N ALA A 339 -11.26 2.26 -28.29
CA ALA A 339 -12.52 2.14 -27.56
C ALA A 339 -13.74 2.33 -28.48
N ASP A 340 -13.65 3.21 -29.48
CA ASP A 340 -14.73 3.41 -30.44
C ASP A 340 -14.84 2.23 -31.41
N SER A 341 -13.73 1.66 -31.86
CA SER A 341 -13.69 0.64 -32.92
C SER A 341 -13.88 -0.79 -32.41
N VAL A 342 -13.42 -1.14 -31.22
CA VAL A 342 -13.44 -2.51 -30.71
C VAL A 342 -14.74 -2.79 -29.93
N SER A 343 -15.37 -3.95 -30.18
CA SER A 343 -16.61 -4.32 -29.49
C SER A 343 -16.37 -4.69 -28.01
N VAL A 344 -17.36 -4.44 -27.14
CA VAL A 344 -17.32 -4.87 -25.74
C VAL A 344 -17.16 -6.39 -25.61
N THR A 345 -17.79 -7.14 -26.52
CA THR A 345 -17.69 -8.61 -26.56
C THR A 345 -16.25 -9.05 -26.78
N THR A 346 -15.56 -8.41 -27.74
CA THR A 346 -14.14 -8.69 -28.01
C THR A 346 -13.28 -8.35 -26.81
N LEU A 347 -13.44 -7.17 -26.21
CA LEU A 347 -12.70 -6.73 -25.02
C LEU A 347 -12.90 -7.66 -23.83
N SER A 348 -14.15 -8.06 -23.56
CA SER A 348 -14.47 -8.98 -22.48
C SER A 348 -13.86 -10.38 -22.68
N ARG A 349 -13.87 -10.87 -23.91
CA ARG A 349 -13.25 -12.14 -24.28
C ARG A 349 -11.72 -12.08 -24.11
N MET A 350 -11.10 -11.02 -24.61
CA MET A 350 -9.65 -10.79 -24.45
C MET A 350 -9.26 -10.75 -22.97
N TRP A 351 -10.02 -10.01 -22.16
CA TRP A 351 -9.80 -9.94 -20.72
C TRP A 351 -9.82 -11.32 -20.05
N GLN A 352 -10.86 -12.13 -20.33
CA GLN A 352 -10.98 -13.48 -19.77
C GLN A 352 -9.83 -14.40 -20.19
N MET A 353 -9.38 -14.27 -21.45
CA MET A 353 -8.27 -15.08 -21.96
C MET A 353 -6.94 -14.66 -21.35
N LEU A 354 -6.71 -13.38 -21.12
CA LEU A 354 -5.52 -12.85 -20.45
C LEU A 354 -5.49 -13.28 -18.98
N LEU A 355 -6.62 -13.20 -18.25
CA LEU A 355 -6.70 -13.67 -16.86
C LEU A 355 -6.32 -15.15 -16.69
N LYS A 356 -6.53 -15.97 -17.71
CA LYS A 356 -6.11 -17.39 -17.72
C LYS A 356 -4.69 -17.54 -18.24
N GLY A 357 -4.32 -16.79 -19.26
CA GLY A 357 -3.04 -16.90 -19.94
C GLY A 357 -1.85 -16.40 -19.13
N ILE A 358 -2.05 -15.36 -18.30
CA ILE A 358 -0.97 -14.83 -17.44
C ILE A 358 -0.45 -15.91 -16.48
N PRO A 359 -1.26 -16.57 -15.65
CA PRO A 359 -0.81 -17.66 -14.80
C PRO A 359 -0.25 -18.87 -15.58
N GLU A 360 -0.78 -19.15 -16.79
CA GLU A 360 -0.24 -20.19 -17.66
C GLU A 360 1.21 -19.87 -18.05
N ALA A 361 1.51 -18.62 -18.41
CA ALA A 361 2.86 -18.17 -18.77
C ALA A 361 3.79 -18.13 -17.55
N GLU A 362 3.31 -17.66 -16.39
CA GLU A 362 4.09 -17.62 -15.14
C GLU A 362 4.55 -19.00 -14.67
N ASN A 363 3.67 -20.00 -14.76
CA ASN A 363 3.94 -21.36 -14.29
C ASN A 363 4.57 -22.26 -15.36
N SER A 364 4.78 -21.75 -16.59
CA SER A 364 5.38 -22.51 -17.67
C SER A 364 6.91 -22.61 -17.55
N SER A 365 7.46 -23.78 -17.88
CA SER A 365 8.92 -23.93 -18.08
C SER A 365 9.46 -23.11 -19.26
N ARG A 366 8.58 -22.62 -20.14
CA ARG A 366 8.87 -21.81 -21.32
C ARG A 366 7.92 -20.60 -21.39
N PRO A 367 8.14 -19.57 -20.55
CA PRO A 367 7.20 -18.43 -20.45
C PRO A 367 6.97 -17.70 -21.78
N ALA A 368 8.01 -17.53 -22.60
CA ALA A 368 7.89 -16.88 -23.91
C ALA A 368 6.96 -17.66 -24.85
N GLY A 369 7.17 -18.97 -25.00
CA GLY A 369 6.31 -19.79 -25.86
C GLY A 369 4.87 -19.89 -25.35
N ALA A 370 4.66 -19.89 -24.03
CA ALA A 370 3.32 -19.81 -23.44
C ALA A 370 2.63 -18.47 -23.74
N ALA A 371 3.36 -17.35 -23.64
CA ALA A 371 2.86 -16.03 -23.99
C ALA A 371 2.50 -15.91 -25.48
N GLU A 372 3.34 -16.44 -26.37
CA GLU A 372 3.03 -16.52 -27.81
C GLU A 372 1.71 -17.26 -28.07
N MET A 373 1.49 -18.40 -27.40
CA MET A 373 0.23 -19.14 -27.51
C MET A 373 -0.97 -18.37 -27.00
N VAL A 374 -0.80 -17.55 -25.96
CA VAL A 374 -1.86 -16.64 -25.50
C VAL A 374 -2.17 -15.59 -26.57
N ILE A 375 -1.16 -14.96 -27.15
CA ILE A 375 -1.29 -13.94 -28.21
C ILE A 375 -1.99 -14.53 -29.46
N ILE A 376 -1.58 -15.73 -29.90
CA ILE A 376 -2.22 -16.44 -31.02
C ILE A 376 -3.71 -16.66 -30.74
N ARG A 377 -4.03 -17.17 -29.55
CA ARG A 377 -5.43 -17.39 -29.13
C ARG A 377 -6.24 -16.10 -29.12
N LEU A 378 -5.66 -14.98 -28.62
CA LEU A 378 -6.30 -13.68 -28.61
C LEU A 378 -6.58 -13.17 -30.02
N ALA A 379 -5.60 -13.19 -30.91
CA ALA A 379 -5.74 -12.73 -32.30
C ALA A 379 -6.79 -13.57 -33.06
N HIS A 380 -6.80 -14.88 -32.85
CA HIS A 380 -7.81 -15.76 -33.45
C HIS A 380 -9.21 -15.49 -32.90
N ALA A 381 -9.35 -15.30 -31.59
CA ALA A 381 -10.64 -15.06 -30.94
C ALA A 381 -11.24 -13.68 -31.27
N ALA A 382 -10.42 -12.70 -31.69
CA ALA A 382 -10.89 -11.36 -32.04
C ALA A 382 -11.83 -11.38 -33.24
N HIS A 383 -11.70 -12.36 -34.15
CA HIS A 383 -12.53 -12.51 -35.37
C HIS A 383 -13.63 -13.55 -35.24
N LEU A 384 -13.75 -14.26 -34.15
CA LEU A 384 -14.86 -15.21 -33.97
C LEU A 384 -16.16 -14.46 -33.79
N PRO A 385 -17.24 -14.88 -34.52
CA PRO A 385 -18.56 -14.30 -34.34
C PRO A 385 -19.01 -14.45 -32.89
N SER A 386 -19.81 -13.50 -32.41
CA SER A 386 -20.48 -13.65 -31.11
C SER A 386 -21.39 -14.86 -31.14
N PRO A 387 -21.43 -15.71 -30.12
CA PRO A 387 -22.37 -16.79 -30.02
C PRO A 387 -23.82 -16.30 -30.05
#